data_c6a4952c29fa70fcf4e64179f44554ac
#
_entry.id   c6a4952c29fa70fcf4e64179f44554ac
#
_cell.length_a   1.000
_cell.length_b   1.000
_cell.length_c   1.000
_cell.angle_alpha   90.00
_cell.angle_beta   90.00
_cell.angle_gamma   90.00
#
_symmetry.space_group_name_H-M   'P 1'
#
loop_
_entity.id
_entity.type
_entity.pdbx_description
1 polymer ?
#
loop_
_entity_poly.entity_id
_entity_poly.type
_entity_poly.pdbx_seq_one_letter_code
_entity_poly.pdbx_strand_id
1 'polypeptide(L)'
;MTDFFDCERAQVYHNTGKLSPAQIRNRTGCTHIINGYLFNSKFQPVGWTVIDGKIISRDAYQDWGISIGTDGLPKMLTDRGGSFLSGIPIIKGGSKLYRDLTPDVARSAARTAVGWLPNGKICLWCDKTALTREQLQNKLLGLGVEDALMLDGGGSTQGIFPKGKVTSSRKVPTLLLFWERKTENPTPAPVKPEEPALAWGKAKGLVTDAQLAEPERAVTRQELVETLRRFSAINWKTEGG
;
A
#
# COMPACT_ATOMS: atom_id res chain seq x y z
N MET A 1 -14.52 -2.48 3.07
CA MET A 1 -13.37 -3.37 2.78
C MET A 1 -12.09 -2.56 2.86
N THR A 2 -11.07 -3.14 3.48
CA THR A 2 -9.76 -2.50 3.65
C THR A 2 -8.68 -3.53 3.29
N ASP A 3 -7.61 -3.10 2.63
CA ASP A 3 -6.45 -3.93 2.34
C ASP A 3 -5.15 -3.14 2.52
N PHE A 4 -4.06 -3.86 2.86
CA PHE A 4 -2.73 -3.32 3.11
C PHE A 4 -1.71 -4.13 2.31
N PHE A 5 -0.85 -3.46 1.55
CA PHE A 5 0.12 -4.15 0.71
C PHE A 5 1.36 -3.30 0.43
N ASP A 6 2.44 -3.97 0.05
CA ASP A 6 3.63 -3.34 -0.48
C ASP A 6 3.41 -3.06 -1.96
N CYS A 7 3.38 -1.78 -2.31
CA CYS A 7 3.14 -1.36 -3.69
C CYS A 7 4.41 -1.53 -4.53
N GLU A 8 4.32 -2.26 -5.64
CA GLU A 8 5.36 -2.33 -6.66
C GLU A 8 5.26 -1.16 -7.62
N ARG A 9 4.03 -0.89 -8.08
CA ARG A 9 3.70 0.24 -8.94
C ARG A 9 2.23 0.61 -8.87
N ALA A 10 1.93 1.84 -9.25
CA ALA A 10 0.56 2.35 -9.38
C ALA A 10 0.36 3.03 -10.75
N GLN A 11 -0.89 3.23 -11.12
CA GLN A 11 -1.27 3.92 -12.35
C GLN A 11 -2.59 4.68 -12.17
N VAL A 12 -2.66 5.89 -12.71
CA VAL A 12 -3.93 6.59 -12.95
C VAL A 12 -4.50 6.09 -14.28
N TYR A 13 -5.67 5.50 -14.26
CA TYR A 13 -6.33 4.96 -15.46
C TYR A 13 -7.48 5.87 -15.90
N HIS A 14 -7.42 6.36 -17.16
CA HIS A 14 -8.50 7.12 -17.78
C HIS A 14 -9.46 6.17 -18.51
N ASN A 15 -10.66 6.05 -17.95
CA ASN A 15 -11.67 5.07 -18.38
C ASN A 15 -12.60 5.63 -19.46
N THR A 16 -12.08 6.06 -20.59
CA THR A 16 -12.88 6.59 -21.70
C THR A 16 -13.88 5.56 -22.26
N GLY A 17 -13.54 4.27 -22.17
CA GLY A 17 -14.39 3.18 -22.63
C GLY A 17 -15.49 2.78 -21.66
N LYS A 18 -15.67 3.46 -20.53
CA LYS A 18 -16.68 3.15 -19.50
C LYS A 18 -16.67 1.69 -19.04
N LEU A 19 -15.48 1.09 -18.99
CA LEU A 19 -15.30 -0.28 -18.56
C LEU A 19 -15.60 -0.45 -17.06
N SER A 20 -15.97 -1.64 -16.65
CA SER A 20 -16.04 -1.99 -15.23
C SER A 20 -14.64 -2.24 -14.66
N PRO A 21 -14.46 -2.12 -13.33
CA PRO A 21 -13.18 -2.48 -12.70
C PRO A 21 -12.70 -3.89 -13.05
N ALA A 22 -13.60 -4.86 -13.17
CA ALA A 22 -13.26 -6.24 -13.56
C ALA A 22 -12.68 -6.32 -14.97
N GLN A 23 -13.28 -5.61 -15.93
CA GLN A 23 -12.77 -5.57 -17.31
C GLN A 23 -11.39 -4.89 -17.38
N ILE A 24 -11.18 -3.83 -16.60
CA ILE A 24 -9.89 -3.14 -16.53
C ILE A 24 -8.85 -4.05 -15.89
N ARG A 25 -9.17 -4.68 -14.75
CA ARG A 25 -8.27 -5.63 -14.08
C ARG A 25 -7.83 -6.75 -14.99
N ASN A 26 -8.76 -7.35 -15.73
CA ASN A 26 -8.45 -8.43 -16.69
C ASN A 26 -7.51 -7.96 -17.81
N ARG A 27 -7.59 -6.69 -18.22
CA ARG A 27 -6.74 -6.13 -19.28
C ARG A 27 -5.34 -5.74 -18.78
N THR A 28 -5.25 -5.30 -17.54
CA THR A 28 -4.03 -4.69 -16.99
C THR A 28 -3.25 -5.62 -16.08
N GLY A 29 -3.89 -6.65 -15.53
CA GLY A 29 -3.29 -7.56 -14.56
C GLY A 29 -3.03 -6.92 -13.20
N CYS A 30 -3.62 -5.73 -12.89
CA CYS A 30 -3.43 -5.11 -11.58
C CYS A 30 -4.00 -5.98 -10.46
N THR A 31 -3.38 -5.95 -9.29
CA THR A 31 -3.84 -6.70 -8.11
C THR A 31 -4.99 -6.00 -7.41
N HIS A 32 -4.91 -4.66 -7.33
CA HIS A 32 -5.91 -3.82 -6.69
C HIS A 32 -6.38 -2.74 -7.66
N ILE A 33 -7.66 -2.41 -7.60
CA ILE A 33 -8.28 -1.33 -8.36
C ILE A 33 -9.36 -0.68 -7.52
N ILE A 34 -9.38 0.66 -7.49
CA ILE A 34 -10.42 1.46 -6.84
C ILE A 34 -10.87 2.59 -7.76
N ASN A 35 -12.06 3.15 -7.52
CA ASN A 35 -12.49 4.36 -8.22
C ASN A 35 -11.56 5.54 -7.93
N GLY A 36 -11.47 6.45 -8.89
CA GLY A 36 -10.70 7.67 -8.76
C GLY A 36 -11.47 8.81 -8.08
N TYR A 37 -11.14 10.04 -8.48
CA TYR A 37 -11.68 11.26 -7.90
C TYR A 37 -13.01 11.66 -8.55
N LEU A 38 -13.57 12.80 -8.10
CA LEU A 38 -14.85 13.34 -8.53
C LEU A 38 -14.92 13.58 -10.05
N PHE A 39 -16.12 13.59 -10.60
CA PHE A 39 -16.36 13.85 -12.01
C PHE A 39 -17.72 14.54 -12.22
N ASN A 40 -17.86 15.20 -13.36
CA ASN A 40 -19.06 15.92 -13.74
C ASN A 40 -20.08 15.06 -14.52
N SER A 41 -21.24 15.62 -14.81
CA SER A 41 -22.32 14.94 -15.55
C SER A 41 -21.95 14.56 -16.99
N LYS A 42 -20.90 15.18 -17.56
CA LYS A 42 -20.35 14.84 -18.87
C LYS A 42 -19.33 13.69 -18.84
N PHE A 43 -19.19 13.01 -17.70
CA PHE A 43 -18.22 11.93 -17.49
C PHE A 43 -16.75 12.41 -17.60
N GLN A 44 -16.47 13.64 -17.23
CA GLN A 44 -15.13 14.21 -17.24
C GLN A 44 -14.62 14.33 -15.81
N PRO A 45 -13.35 13.96 -15.54
CA PRO A 45 -12.74 14.17 -14.23
C PRO A 45 -12.80 15.62 -13.81
N VAL A 46 -13.03 15.88 -12.52
CA VAL A 46 -12.92 17.17 -11.86
C VAL A 46 -11.61 17.20 -11.07
N GLY A 47 -11.02 18.37 -10.88
CA GLY A 47 -9.69 18.51 -10.30
C GLY A 47 -8.57 18.23 -11.33
N TRP A 48 -7.34 18.10 -10.82
CA TRP A 48 -6.20 17.76 -11.66
C TRP A 48 -6.16 16.26 -11.95
N THR A 49 -6.10 15.94 -13.22
CA THR A 49 -5.82 14.60 -13.70
C THR A 49 -4.74 14.70 -14.78
N VAL A 50 -3.58 14.15 -14.51
CA VAL A 50 -2.44 14.07 -15.44
C VAL A 50 -2.11 12.59 -15.61
N ILE A 51 -1.88 12.16 -16.84
CA ILE A 51 -1.51 10.78 -17.16
C ILE A 51 -0.30 10.84 -18.07
N ASP A 52 0.82 10.30 -17.61
CA ASP A 52 2.10 10.27 -18.34
C ASP A 52 2.48 11.66 -18.88
N GLY A 53 2.38 12.67 -18.04
CA GLY A 53 2.65 14.07 -18.37
C GLY A 53 1.55 14.78 -19.16
N LYS A 54 0.54 14.07 -19.66
CA LYS A 54 -0.57 14.66 -20.41
C LYS A 54 -1.70 15.11 -19.48
N ILE A 55 -2.06 16.39 -19.52
CA ILE A 55 -3.17 16.95 -18.76
C ILE A 55 -4.49 16.49 -19.38
N ILE A 56 -5.29 15.74 -18.60
CA ILE A 56 -6.65 15.29 -18.97
C ILE A 56 -7.69 16.29 -18.45
N SER A 57 -7.53 16.76 -17.23
CA SER A 57 -8.33 17.83 -16.64
C SER A 57 -7.49 18.64 -15.67
N ARG A 58 -7.88 19.91 -15.46
CA ARG A 58 -7.29 20.77 -14.44
C ARG A 58 -8.36 21.65 -13.82
N ASP A 59 -8.22 21.87 -12.50
CA ASP A 59 -9.09 22.72 -11.73
C ASP A 59 -8.26 23.41 -10.64
N ALA A 60 -8.64 24.61 -10.24
CA ALA A 60 -7.92 25.42 -9.28
C ALA A 60 -8.10 24.96 -7.81
N TYR A 61 -9.10 24.10 -7.54
CA TYR A 61 -9.52 23.82 -6.16
C TYR A 61 -8.77 22.70 -5.44
N GLN A 62 -8.03 21.84 -6.13
CA GLN A 62 -7.40 20.68 -5.50
C GLN A 62 -5.90 20.60 -5.79
N ASP A 63 -5.12 21.04 -4.81
CA ASP A 63 -3.65 21.02 -4.91
C ASP A 63 -3.06 19.67 -4.54
N TRP A 64 -3.73 18.91 -3.69
CA TRP A 64 -3.29 17.61 -3.23
C TRP A 64 -3.82 16.47 -4.08
N GLY A 65 -3.00 15.45 -4.22
CA GLY A 65 -3.40 14.27 -4.95
C GLY A 65 -2.42 13.12 -4.80
N ILE A 66 -2.67 12.09 -5.57
CA ILE A 66 -1.77 10.95 -5.74
C ILE A 66 -0.87 11.29 -6.92
N SER A 67 0.41 11.51 -6.64
CA SER A 67 1.46 11.70 -7.63
C SER A 67 2.18 10.38 -7.86
N ILE A 68 2.41 10.01 -9.11
CA ILE A 68 3.14 8.80 -9.52
C ILE A 68 4.24 9.27 -10.45
N GLY A 69 5.48 9.25 -9.94
CA GLY A 69 6.67 9.63 -10.68
C GLY A 69 7.25 8.48 -11.51
N THR A 70 8.50 8.63 -11.93
CA THR A 70 9.24 7.63 -12.73
C THR A 70 9.51 6.34 -11.96
N ASP A 71 9.50 6.38 -10.62
CA ASP A 71 9.61 5.20 -9.76
C ASP A 71 8.33 4.35 -9.74
N GLY A 72 7.26 4.83 -10.33
CA GLY A 72 5.96 4.16 -10.38
C GLY A 72 5.22 4.09 -9.04
N LEU A 73 5.77 4.66 -7.96
CA LEU A 73 5.20 4.57 -6.62
C LEU A 73 4.22 5.73 -6.35
N PRO A 74 3.07 5.46 -5.73
CA PRO A 74 2.11 6.50 -5.39
C PRO A 74 2.55 7.27 -4.14
N LYS A 75 2.54 8.60 -4.22
CA LYS A 75 2.86 9.51 -3.12
C LYS A 75 1.76 10.54 -2.96
N MET A 76 1.48 10.94 -1.72
CA MET A 76 0.58 12.05 -1.44
C MET A 76 1.35 13.36 -1.55
N LEU A 77 1.25 14.02 -2.69
CA LEU A 77 1.99 15.24 -3.02
C LEU A 77 1.11 16.28 -3.72
N THR A 78 1.68 17.45 -3.93
CA THR A 78 1.15 18.52 -4.79
C THR A 78 1.85 18.56 -6.16
N ASP A 79 2.93 17.81 -6.33
CA ASP A 79 3.67 17.69 -7.57
C ASP A 79 2.88 16.91 -8.62
N ARG A 80 2.80 17.47 -9.81
CA ARG A 80 2.03 16.97 -10.95
C ARG A 80 2.91 16.42 -12.07
N GLY A 81 4.20 16.20 -11.78
CA GLY A 81 5.12 15.51 -12.69
C GLY A 81 4.72 14.03 -12.85
N GLY A 82 4.85 13.47 -14.05
CA GLY A 82 4.43 12.09 -14.33
C GLY A 82 2.92 11.95 -14.42
N SER A 83 2.32 11.09 -13.59
CA SER A 83 0.85 10.95 -13.47
C SER A 83 0.36 11.50 -12.14
N PHE A 84 -0.79 12.16 -12.16
CA PHE A 84 -1.39 12.78 -10.98
C PHE A 84 -2.91 12.65 -11.00
N LEU A 85 -3.50 12.35 -9.85
CA LEU A 85 -4.94 12.37 -9.64
C LEU A 85 -5.26 13.14 -8.36
N SER A 86 -6.06 14.19 -8.46
CA SER A 86 -6.57 14.93 -7.29
C SER A 86 -7.22 14.03 -6.26
N GLY A 87 -7.13 14.42 -5.01
CA GLY A 87 -7.79 13.79 -3.87
C GLY A 87 -7.95 14.79 -2.73
N ILE A 88 -8.89 14.56 -1.85
CA ILE A 88 -9.11 15.41 -0.67
C ILE A 88 -8.19 14.93 0.44
N PRO A 89 -7.20 15.72 0.88
CA PRO A 89 -6.35 15.34 2.00
C PRO A 89 -7.18 15.35 3.28
N ILE A 90 -7.19 14.21 3.97
CA ILE A 90 -7.95 14.04 5.20
C ILE A 90 -7.07 13.70 6.41
N ILE A 91 -5.88 13.14 6.18
CA ILE A 91 -4.88 12.88 7.22
C ILE A 91 -3.52 13.30 6.67
N LYS A 92 -2.69 13.94 7.50
CA LYS A 92 -1.30 14.27 7.20
C LYS A 92 -0.45 14.18 8.46
N GLY A 93 0.65 13.39 8.41
CA GLY A 93 1.54 13.19 9.54
C GLY A 93 0.80 12.66 10.80
N GLY A 94 -0.13 11.71 10.63
CA GLY A 94 -0.92 11.16 11.73
C GLY A 94 -1.97 12.10 12.31
N SER A 95 -2.21 13.27 11.70
CA SER A 95 -3.17 14.25 12.18
C SER A 95 -4.32 14.47 11.19
N LYS A 96 -5.53 14.69 11.72
CA LYS A 96 -6.70 14.99 10.88
C LYS A 96 -6.53 16.33 10.19
N LEU A 97 -6.81 16.37 8.90
CA LEU A 97 -6.94 17.60 8.14
C LEU A 97 -8.41 17.93 7.90
N TYR A 98 -8.73 19.21 8.12
CA TYR A 98 -10.07 19.73 7.89
C TYR A 98 -9.99 20.77 6.76
N ARG A 99 -10.79 20.55 5.72
CA ARG A 99 -11.02 21.50 4.63
C ARG A 99 -12.51 21.68 4.45
N ASP A 100 -12.92 22.83 3.99
CA ASP A 100 -14.30 23.06 3.61
C ASP A 100 -14.64 22.16 2.43
N LEU A 101 -15.75 21.46 2.56
CA LEU A 101 -16.27 20.57 1.54
C LEU A 101 -17.68 21.04 1.15
N THR A 102 -18.01 20.88 -0.10
CA THR A 102 -19.40 21.11 -0.56
C THR A 102 -20.34 20.14 0.16
N PRO A 103 -21.60 20.52 0.44
CA PRO A 103 -22.53 19.70 1.21
C PRO A 103 -22.71 18.28 0.70
N ASP A 104 -22.65 18.07 -0.60
CA ASP A 104 -22.77 16.76 -1.24
C ASP A 104 -21.56 15.85 -0.97
N VAL A 105 -20.37 16.41 -0.83
CA VAL A 105 -19.15 15.69 -0.45
C VAL A 105 -19.04 15.50 1.07
N ALA A 106 -19.50 16.48 1.85
CA ALA A 106 -19.42 16.48 3.31
C ALA A 106 -20.38 15.46 3.96
N ARG A 107 -21.52 15.18 3.34
CA ARG A 107 -22.54 14.26 3.88
C ARG A 107 -22.00 12.88 4.21
N SER A 108 -22.70 12.16 5.08
CA SER A 108 -22.43 10.74 5.31
C SER A 108 -22.73 9.93 4.05
N ALA A 109 -21.76 9.14 3.59
CA ALA A 109 -21.83 8.36 2.36
C ALA A 109 -20.83 7.18 2.39
N ALA A 110 -20.97 6.24 1.46
CA ALA A 110 -19.92 5.28 1.15
C ALA A 110 -18.61 6.01 0.82
N ARG A 111 -17.46 5.46 1.23
CA ARG A 111 -16.17 6.14 1.11
C ARG A 111 -15.12 5.29 0.41
N THR A 112 -14.29 5.97 -0.37
CA THR A 112 -13.07 5.44 -0.95
C THR A 112 -11.91 6.32 -0.52
N ALA A 113 -10.80 5.71 -0.09
CA ALA A 113 -9.58 6.44 0.30
C ALA A 113 -8.32 5.63 -0.02
N VAL A 114 -7.23 6.35 -0.19
CA VAL A 114 -5.86 5.81 -0.22
C VAL A 114 -5.10 6.38 0.97
N GLY A 115 -4.42 5.53 1.70
CA GLY A 115 -3.58 5.91 2.83
C GLY A 115 -2.17 5.35 2.69
N TRP A 116 -1.25 5.96 3.39
CA TRP A 116 0.15 5.56 3.50
C TRP A 116 0.46 5.30 4.97
N LEU A 117 1.12 4.17 5.25
CA LEU A 117 1.60 3.82 6.58
C LEU A 117 3.06 4.23 6.75
N PRO A 118 3.56 4.39 7.99
CA PRO A 118 4.97 4.72 8.27
C PRO A 118 5.97 3.72 7.67
N ASN A 119 5.58 2.46 7.51
CA ASN A 119 6.39 1.40 6.92
C ASN A 119 6.36 1.36 5.38
N GLY A 120 5.76 2.37 4.73
CA GLY A 120 5.67 2.49 3.28
C GLY A 120 4.54 1.68 2.62
N LYS A 121 3.79 0.88 3.38
CA LYS A 121 2.64 0.16 2.83
C LYS A 121 1.50 1.10 2.45
N ILE A 122 0.77 0.71 1.41
CA ILE A 122 -0.46 1.38 1.00
C ILE A 122 -1.64 0.75 1.73
N CYS A 123 -2.54 1.59 2.24
CA CYS A 123 -3.85 1.23 2.74
C CYS A 123 -4.91 1.66 1.72
N LEU A 124 -5.71 0.74 1.24
CA LEU A 124 -6.89 1.07 0.45
C LEU A 124 -8.15 0.86 1.29
N TRP A 125 -8.97 1.90 1.37
CA TRP A 125 -10.29 1.86 1.96
C TRP A 125 -11.35 1.99 0.87
N CYS A 126 -12.25 1.02 0.78
CA CYS A 126 -13.40 1.06 -0.13
C CYS A 126 -14.58 0.35 0.54
N ASP A 127 -15.57 1.11 1.00
CA ASP A 127 -16.66 0.55 1.79
C ASP A 127 -18.00 1.24 1.50
N LYS A 128 -19.07 0.44 1.44
CA LYS A 128 -20.45 0.91 1.21
C LYS A 128 -21.11 1.45 2.47
N THR A 129 -20.55 1.19 3.65
CA THR A 129 -21.05 1.77 4.89
C THR A 129 -20.96 3.29 4.82
N ALA A 130 -22.05 3.96 5.10
CA ALA A 130 -22.09 5.41 5.11
C ALA A 130 -21.27 5.95 6.30
N LEU A 131 -20.27 6.76 6.01
CA LEU A 131 -19.40 7.40 6.97
C LEU A 131 -19.30 8.89 6.70
N THR A 132 -19.25 9.69 7.76
CA THR A 132 -18.77 11.07 7.65
C THR A 132 -17.27 11.06 7.37
N ARG A 133 -16.71 12.22 6.95
CA ARG A 133 -15.26 12.38 6.82
C ARG A 133 -14.55 12.05 8.14
N GLU A 134 -15.06 12.56 9.24
CA GLU A 134 -14.43 12.35 10.55
C GLU A 134 -14.43 10.89 11.00
N GLN A 135 -15.52 10.18 10.77
CA GLN A 135 -15.58 8.74 11.03
C GLN A 135 -14.57 7.96 10.18
N LEU A 136 -14.39 8.34 8.91
CA LEU A 136 -13.36 7.74 8.06
C LEU A 136 -11.95 8.04 8.60
N GLN A 137 -11.67 9.30 8.97
CA GLN A 137 -10.38 9.69 9.58
C GLN A 137 -10.08 8.87 10.84
N ASN A 138 -11.06 8.74 11.76
CA ASN A 138 -10.89 7.94 12.98
C ASN A 138 -10.55 6.49 12.67
N LYS A 139 -11.24 5.89 11.68
CA LYS A 139 -10.96 4.51 11.27
C LYS A 139 -9.58 4.36 10.68
N LEU A 140 -9.16 5.25 9.78
CA LEU A 140 -7.84 5.18 9.15
C LEU A 140 -6.70 5.42 10.16
N LEU A 141 -6.86 6.38 11.08
CA LEU A 141 -5.90 6.61 12.17
C LEU A 141 -5.80 5.38 13.09
N GLY A 142 -6.93 4.76 13.43
CA GLY A 142 -6.94 3.51 14.21
C GLY A 142 -6.27 2.32 13.51
N LEU A 143 -6.08 2.39 12.19
CA LEU A 143 -5.34 1.42 11.39
C LEU A 143 -3.85 1.79 11.20
N GLY A 144 -3.38 2.88 11.83
CA GLY A 144 -2.00 3.34 11.75
C GLY A 144 -1.65 4.12 10.47
N VAL A 145 -2.66 4.61 9.73
CA VAL A 145 -2.45 5.43 8.54
C VAL A 145 -1.91 6.80 8.94
N GLU A 146 -0.78 7.20 8.38
CA GLU A 146 -0.12 8.48 8.65
C GLU A 146 -0.55 9.58 7.68
N ASP A 147 -0.72 9.25 6.41
CA ASP A 147 -1.21 10.17 5.38
C ASP A 147 -2.42 9.55 4.67
N ALA A 148 -3.45 10.33 4.34
CA ALA A 148 -4.58 9.81 3.57
C ALA A 148 -5.26 10.86 2.70
N LEU A 149 -5.69 10.39 1.53
CA LEU A 149 -6.56 11.09 0.58
C LEU A 149 -7.90 10.38 0.47
N MET A 150 -8.99 11.13 0.59
CA MET A 150 -10.32 10.68 0.26
C MET A 150 -10.59 10.92 -1.23
N LEU A 151 -11.16 9.93 -1.88
CA LEU A 151 -11.56 9.94 -3.29
C LEU A 151 -13.07 10.11 -3.43
N ASP A 152 -13.61 9.89 -4.64
CA ASP A 152 -15.06 9.93 -4.84
C ASP A 152 -15.75 8.83 -4.04
N GLY A 153 -16.90 9.17 -3.49
CA GLY A 153 -17.68 8.32 -2.60
C GLY A 153 -19.09 8.02 -3.12
N GLY A 154 -19.97 7.63 -2.19
CA GLY A 154 -21.36 7.37 -2.49
C GLY A 154 -21.54 6.28 -3.56
N GLY A 155 -22.29 6.62 -4.61
CA GLY A 155 -22.55 5.70 -5.72
C GLY A 155 -21.30 5.30 -6.52
N SER A 156 -20.21 6.08 -6.46
CA SER A 156 -18.98 5.80 -7.18
C SER A 156 -18.07 4.79 -6.46
N THR A 157 -18.28 4.57 -5.17
CA THR A 157 -17.46 3.67 -4.35
C THR A 157 -17.46 2.26 -4.92
N GLN A 158 -16.32 1.83 -5.46
CA GLN A 158 -16.11 0.52 -6.06
C GLN A 158 -14.62 0.16 -6.08
N GLY A 159 -14.33 -1.13 -5.98
CA GLY A 159 -12.97 -1.62 -6.04
C GLY A 159 -12.90 -3.14 -6.10
N ILE A 160 -11.73 -3.65 -6.52
CA ILE A 160 -11.41 -5.08 -6.51
C ILE A 160 -10.06 -5.23 -5.85
N PHE A 161 -9.98 -6.18 -4.95
CA PHE A 161 -8.82 -6.52 -4.14
C PHE A 161 -8.56 -8.03 -4.24
N PRO A 162 -7.41 -8.54 -3.86
CA PRO A 162 -7.16 -9.98 -3.81
C PRO A 162 -8.22 -10.74 -2.97
N LYS A 163 -8.66 -10.14 -1.86
CA LYS A 163 -9.60 -10.76 -0.90
C LYS A 163 -11.08 -10.50 -1.18
N GLY A 164 -11.43 -9.74 -2.21
CA GLY A 164 -12.82 -9.47 -2.51
C GLY A 164 -13.07 -8.22 -3.36
N LYS A 165 -14.33 -7.81 -3.44
CA LYS A 165 -14.74 -6.69 -4.28
C LYS A 165 -15.86 -5.86 -3.63
N VAL A 166 -15.86 -4.56 -3.92
CA VAL A 166 -16.97 -3.63 -3.69
C VAL A 166 -17.49 -3.20 -5.05
N THR A 167 -18.74 -3.48 -5.34
CA THR A 167 -19.33 -3.26 -6.67
C THR A 167 -20.20 -2.01 -6.72
N SER A 168 -20.24 -1.38 -7.90
CA SER A 168 -21.18 -0.31 -8.24
C SER A 168 -21.62 -0.45 -9.69
N SER A 169 -22.86 -0.07 -9.98
CA SER A 169 -23.36 0.07 -11.34
C SER A 169 -22.87 1.36 -12.01
N ARG A 170 -22.44 2.35 -11.20
CA ARG A 170 -21.95 3.64 -11.72
C ARG A 170 -20.59 3.47 -12.39
N LYS A 171 -20.50 3.89 -13.64
CA LYS A 171 -19.24 4.01 -14.35
C LYS A 171 -18.50 5.25 -13.85
N VAL A 172 -17.17 5.19 -13.78
CA VAL A 172 -16.33 6.29 -13.35
C VAL A 172 -15.24 6.57 -14.39
N PRO A 173 -14.90 7.84 -14.63
CA PRO A 173 -13.94 8.20 -15.69
C PRO A 173 -12.49 7.95 -15.31
N THR A 174 -12.20 7.88 -14.00
CA THR A 174 -10.84 7.60 -13.51
C THR A 174 -10.85 6.49 -12.47
N LEU A 175 -9.80 5.67 -12.50
CA LEU A 175 -9.53 4.65 -11.49
C LEU A 175 -8.06 4.71 -11.11
N LEU A 176 -7.75 4.20 -9.92
CA LEU A 176 -6.40 3.92 -9.47
C LEU A 176 -6.16 2.43 -9.51
N LEU A 177 -5.10 2.05 -10.18
CA LEU A 177 -4.64 0.68 -10.32
C LEU A 177 -3.35 0.53 -9.52
N PHE A 178 -3.20 -0.60 -8.84
CA PHE A 178 -1.98 -0.93 -8.10
C PHE A 178 -1.58 -2.36 -8.39
N TRP A 179 -0.28 -2.58 -8.41
CA TRP A 179 0.33 -3.92 -8.43
C TRP A 179 1.04 -4.10 -7.10
N GLU A 180 0.65 -5.15 -6.40
CA GLU A 180 1.30 -5.55 -5.17
C GLU A 180 2.64 -6.18 -5.50
N ARG A 181 3.66 -5.78 -4.76
CA ARG A 181 4.98 -6.42 -4.84
C ARG A 181 4.83 -7.87 -4.44
N LYS A 182 5.14 -8.77 -5.35
CA LYS A 182 5.27 -10.17 -4.98
C LYS A 182 6.42 -10.26 -3.99
N THR A 183 6.13 -10.66 -2.77
CA THR A 183 7.19 -11.19 -1.92
C THR A 183 7.67 -12.43 -2.67
N GLU A 184 8.81 -12.32 -3.36
CA GLU A 184 9.54 -13.53 -3.67
C GLU A 184 9.70 -14.19 -2.31
N ASN A 185 9.11 -15.38 -2.12
CA ASN A 185 9.60 -16.27 -1.09
C ASN A 185 11.11 -16.28 -1.34
N PRO A 186 11.96 -15.87 -0.38
CA PRO A 186 13.38 -15.96 -0.61
C PRO A 186 13.57 -17.37 -1.14
N THR A 187 14.04 -17.46 -2.39
CA THR A 187 14.48 -18.76 -2.94
C THR A 187 15.37 -19.28 -1.86
N PRO A 188 15.07 -20.42 -1.22
CA PRO A 188 15.92 -20.92 -0.16
C PRO A 188 17.31 -20.89 -0.76
N ALA A 189 18.20 -20.12 -0.14
CA ALA A 189 19.59 -20.01 -0.60
C ALA A 189 20.03 -21.43 -0.90
N PRO A 190 20.69 -21.72 -2.04
CA PRO A 190 21.05 -23.07 -2.40
C PRO A 190 21.63 -23.71 -1.15
N VAL A 191 20.93 -24.74 -0.66
CA VAL A 191 21.30 -25.43 0.57
C VAL A 191 22.71 -25.94 0.27
N LYS A 192 23.73 -25.25 0.80
CA LYS A 192 25.07 -25.80 0.81
C LYS A 192 24.91 -27.18 1.42
N PRO A 193 25.50 -28.23 0.84
CA PRO A 193 25.37 -29.58 1.38
C PRO A 193 25.62 -29.50 2.88
N GLU A 194 24.68 -30.00 3.67
CA GLU A 194 24.54 -29.85 5.11
C GLU A 194 25.89 -30.12 5.78
N GLU A 195 26.65 -29.08 6.10
CA GLU A 195 27.53 -29.20 7.25
C GLU A 195 26.60 -29.48 8.43
N PRO A 196 26.85 -30.54 9.23
CA PRO A 196 26.04 -30.76 10.40
C PRO A 196 25.92 -29.48 11.19
N ALA A 197 24.70 -29.07 11.58
CA ALA A 197 24.42 -27.77 12.22
C ALA A 197 25.40 -27.47 13.38
N LEU A 198 25.89 -28.53 14.06
CA LEU A 198 26.91 -28.45 15.10
C LEU A 198 28.30 -28.04 14.58
N ALA A 199 28.73 -28.58 13.42
CA ALA A 199 30.01 -28.21 12.80
C ALA A 199 30.00 -26.74 12.33
N TRP A 200 28.90 -26.30 11.73
CA TRP A 200 28.68 -24.89 11.38
C TRP A 200 28.69 -24.00 12.63
N GLY A 201 27.97 -24.39 13.69
CA GLY A 201 27.95 -23.67 14.97
C GLY A 201 29.34 -23.55 15.61
N LYS A 202 30.16 -24.58 15.52
CA LYS A 202 31.56 -24.56 15.96
C LYS A 202 32.40 -23.57 15.13
N ALA A 203 32.31 -23.64 13.81
CA ALA A 203 33.05 -22.76 12.91
C ALA A 203 32.69 -21.28 13.13
N LYS A 204 31.45 -20.97 13.55
CA LYS A 204 31.01 -19.63 13.92
C LYS A 204 31.23 -19.26 15.38
N GLY A 205 31.84 -20.13 16.18
CA GLY A 205 32.12 -19.88 17.60
C GLY A 205 30.87 -19.89 18.49
N LEU A 206 29.76 -20.44 17.99
CA LEU A 206 28.48 -20.50 18.71
C LEU A 206 28.38 -21.75 19.63
N VAL A 207 29.10 -22.81 19.29
CA VAL A 207 29.09 -24.09 20.00
C VAL A 207 30.51 -24.42 20.47
N THR A 208 30.63 -24.94 21.68
CA THR A 208 31.92 -25.37 22.27
C THR A 208 32.17 -26.84 22.00
N ASP A 209 33.43 -27.29 22.16
CA ASP A 209 33.79 -28.68 22.04
C ASP A 209 33.05 -29.59 23.07
N ALA A 210 32.78 -29.05 24.27
CA ALA A 210 32.00 -29.74 25.29
C ALA A 210 30.55 -29.97 24.85
N GLN A 211 29.94 -29.02 24.17
CA GLN A 211 28.57 -29.15 23.62
C GLN A 211 28.53 -30.09 22.42
N LEU A 212 29.62 -30.20 21.65
CA LEU A 212 29.73 -31.19 20.56
C LEU A 212 29.91 -32.62 21.05
N ALA A 213 30.54 -32.79 22.21
CA ALA A 213 30.77 -34.11 22.79
C ALA A 213 29.47 -34.77 23.31
N GLU A 214 28.51 -33.93 23.72
CA GLU A 214 27.21 -34.38 24.26
C GLU A 214 26.05 -33.60 23.62
N PRO A 215 25.77 -33.80 22.33
CA PRO A 215 24.79 -33.00 21.60
C PRO A 215 23.35 -33.13 22.10
N GLU A 216 23.02 -34.26 22.71
CA GLU A 216 21.70 -34.56 23.26
C GLU A 216 21.52 -34.03 24.70
N ARG A 217 22.57 -33.45 25.30
CA ARG A 217 22.49 -32.92 26.67
C ARG A 217 21.63 -31.65 26.68
N ALA A 218 20.76 -31.51 27.65
CA ALA A 218 19.97 -30.33 27.88
C ALA A 218 20.88 -29.09 28.09
N VAL A 219 20.63 -28.03 27.30
CA VAL A 219 21.36 -26.77 27.40
C VAL A 219 20.93 -26.03 28.67
N THR A 220 21.87 -25.59 29.47
CA THR A 220 21.59 -24.77 30.65
C THR A 220 21.15 -23.35 30.21
N ARG A 221 20.42 -22.66 31.11
CA ARG A 221 19.99 -21.26 30.87
C ARG A 221 21.17 -20.34 30.60
N GLN A 222 22.29 -20.56 31.30
CA GLN A 222 23.52 -19.77 31.15
C GLN A 222 24.19 -20.01 29.79
N GLU A 223 24.26 -21.26 29.34
CA GLU A 223 24.80 -21.61 28.01
C GLU A 223 23.95 -21.05 26.89
N LEU A 224 22.63 -21.06 27.03
CA LEU A 224 21.72 -20.47 26.06
C LEU A 224 21.96 -18.94 25.94
N VAL A 225 22.04 -18.25 27.06
CA VAL A 225 22.29 -16.78 27.08
C VAL A 225 23.65 -16.46 26.44
N GLU A 226 24.69 -17.23 26.74
CA GLU A 226 26.02 -17.00 26.15
C GLU A 226 26.04 -17.31 24.65
N THR A 227 25.33 -18.34 24.20
CA THR A 227 25.16 -18.65 22.77
C THR A 227 24.44 -17.52 22.04
N LEU A 228 23.35 -17.00 22.61
CA LEU A 228 22.62 -15.85 22.04
C LEU A 228 23.48 -14.59 21.99
N ARG A 229 24.29 -14.31 23.01
CA ARG A 229 25.23 -13.20 23.03
C ARG A 229 26.27 -13.32 21.90
N ARG A 230 26.84 -14.49 21.68
CA ARG A 230 27.78 -14.76 20.58
C ARG A 230 27.11 -14.65 19.23
N PHE A 231 25.89 -15.13 19.11
CA PHE A 231 25.10 -15.00 17.88
C PHE A 231 24.83 -13.52 17.51
N SER A 232 24.50 -12.69 18.48
CA SER A 232 24.28 -11.26 18.26
C SER A 232 25.55 -10.49 17.84
N ALA A 233 26.73 -11.04 18.19
CA ALA A 233 28.03 -10.45 17.84
C ALA A 233 28.53 -10.89 16.45
N ILE A 234 27.86 -11.84 15.78
CA ILE A 234 28.23 -12.23 14.42
C ILE A 234 27.87 -11.10 13.47
N ASN A 235 28.92 -10.52 12.84
CA ASN A 235 28.73 -9.54 11.77
C ASN A 235 28.24 -10.25 10.52
N TRP A 236 26.95 -10.14 10.22
CA TRP A 236 26.32 -10.61 8.97
C TRP A 236 26.73 -9.69 7.81
N LYS A 237 28.03 -9.64 7.50
CA LYS A 237 28.46 -9.08 6.22
C LYS A 237 27.95 -10.04 5.15
N THR A 238 27.02 -9.58 4.35
CA THR A 238 26.67 -10.19 3.09
C THR A 238 27.96 -10.32 2.27
N GLU A 239 28.50 -11.52 2.16
CA GLU A 239 29.43 -11.86 1.11
C GLU A 239 28.64 -11.89 -0.20
N GLY A 240 28.43 -10.69 -0.77
CA GLY A 240 27.96 -10.49 -2.11
C GLY A 240 29.17 -10.09 -2.94
N GLY A 241 29.68 -11.01 -3.70
CA GLY A 241 30.56 -10.86 -4.83
C GLY A 241 29.89 -11.44 -6.04
#